data_0788ad545671ab1d579e932260b8081e
#
_entry.id   0788ad545671ab1d579e932260b8081e
#
_cell.length_a   1.000
_cell.length_b   1.000
_cell.length_c   1.000
_cell.angle_alpha   90.00
_cell.angle_beta   90.00
_cell.angle_gamma   90.00
#
_symmetry.space_group_name_H-M   'P 1'
#
loop_
_entity.id
_entity.type
_entity.pdbx_description
1 polymer ?
#
loop_
_entity_poly.entity_id
_entity_poly.type
_entity_poly.pdbx_seq_one_letter_code
_entity_poly.pdbx_strand_id
1 'polypeptide(L)'
;MSQAVVKYRMNVVGVVQGVGFRYMTKILADELGINGTVKNEMDGSVTIEAVGNYQDMSLFIERVKAPPAPYVRVDKFQIEKDPTIPDYTKFKVTY
;
A
#
# COMPACT_ATOMS: atom_id res chain seq x y z
N MET A 1 3.69 23.13 -12.34
CA MET A 1 2.37 22.84 -11.77
C MET A 1 2.50 21.74 -10.71
N SER A 2 2.06 22.01 -9.51
CA SER A 2 2.12 21.01 -8.45
C SER A 2 1.00 20.00 -8.64
N GLN A 3 1.31 18.73 -8.44
CA GLN A 3 0.30 17.68 -8.45
C GLN A 3 -0.33 17.56 -7.07
N ALA A 4 -1.62 17.27 -7.04
CA ALA A 4 -2.32 17.06 -5.78
C ALA A 4 -1.78 15.81 -5.08
N VAL A 5 -1.49 15.95 -3.80
CA VAL A 5 -1.10 14.83 -2.95
C VAL A 5 -2.36 14.21 -2.38
N VAL A 6 -2.47 12.90 -2.48
CA VAL A 6 -3.58 12.12 -1.93
C VAL A 6 -3.08 11.21 -0.83
N LYS A 7 -3.96 10.91 0.13
CA LYS A 7 -3.67 10.04 1.26
C LYS A 7 -4.75 8.98 1.35
N TYR A 8 -4.35 7.73 1.25
CA TYR A 8 -5.27 6.60 1.29
C TYR A 8 -4.86 5.59 2.34
N ARG A 9 -5.86 5.04 3.01
CA ARG A 9 -5.72 3.86 3.86
C ARG A 9 -6.31 2.67 3.12
N MET A 10 -5.55 1.59 3.02
CA MET A 10 -5.96 0.38 2.33
C MET A 10 -5.88 -0.80 3.29
N ASN A 11 -6.85 -1.71 3.18
CA ASN A 11 -6.81 -2.99 3.89
C ASN A 11 -6.93 -4.12 2.88
N VAL A 12 -6.00 -5.05 2.95
CA VAL A 12 -5.87 -6.14 1.98
C VAL A 12 -6.06 -7.46 2.70
N VAL A 13 -6.99 -8.27 2.22
CA VAL A 13 -7.32 -9.57 2.79
C VAL A 13 -7.05 -10.64 1.73
N GLY A 14 -6.44 -11.75 2.15
CA GLY A 14 -6.13 -12.86 1.26
C GLY A 14 -4.91 -13.62 1.74
N VAL A 15 -4.15 -14.19 0.81
CA VAL A 15 -2.86 -14.80 1.12
C VAL A 15 -1.80 -13.72 1.00
N VAL A 16 -1.65 -12.94 2.07
CA VAL A 16 -0.84 -11.72 2.08
C VAL A 16 0.17 -11.66 3.24
N GLN A 17 0.04 -12.53 4.24
CA GLN A 17 1.02 -12.62 5.31
C GLN A 17 1.89 -13.88 5.13
N GLY A 18 3.18 -13.76 5.46
CA GLY A 18 4.11 -14.88 5.36
C GLY A 18 4.55 -15.21 3.94
N VAL A 19 4.26 -14.33 2.96
CA VAL A 19 4.55 -14.54 1.53
C VAL A 19 5.36 -13.40 0.92
N GLY A 20 5.91 -12.50 1.75
CA GLY A 20 6.72 -11.38 1.29
C GLY A 20 5.92 -10.20 0.76
N PHE A 21 4.62 -10.13 1.03
CA PHE A 21 3.76 -9.08 0.50
C PHE A 21 4.18 -7.68 0.98
N ARG A 22 4.52 -7.54 2.27
CA ARG A 22 4.94 -6.24 2.80
C ARG A 22 6.20 -5.73 2.12
N TYR A 23 7.17 -6.62 1.91
CA TYR A 23 8.41 -6.27 1.24
C TYR A 23 8.17 -5.88 -0.23
N MET A 24 7.34 -6.65 -0.92
CA MET A 24 6.95 -6.35 -2.29
C MET A 24 6.25 -4.99 -2.39
N THR A 25 5.36 -4.69 -1.43
CA THR A 25 4.66 -3.41 -1.37
C THR A 25 5.64 -2.25 -1.19
N LYS A 26 6.65 -2.44 -0.34
CA LYS A 26 7.70 -1.42 -0.15
C LYS A 26 8.50 -1.17 -1.42
N ILE A 27 8.92 -2.23 -2.10
CA ILE A 27 9.65 -2.08 -3.37
C ILE A 27 8.81 -1.29 -4.38
N LEU A 28 7.56 -1.66 -4.50
CA LEU A 28 6.62 -1.01 -5.42
C LEU A 28 6.42 0.46 -5.06
N ALA A 29 6.25 0.76 -3.78
CA ALA A 29 6.10 2.13 -3.30
C ALA A 29 7.35 2.95 -3.59
N ASP A 30 8.53 2.41 -3.36
CA ASP A 30 9.79 3.09 -3.61
C ASP A 30 9.94 3.39 -5.11
N GLU A 31 9.57 2.47 -5.99
CA GLU A 31 9.63 2.67 -7.43
C GLU A 31 8.69 3.77 -7.91
N LEU A 32 7.53 3.88 -7.29
CA LEU A 32 6.48 4.82 -7.70
C LEU A 32 6.50 6.13 -6.92
N GLY A 33 7.44 6.29 -5.99
CA GLY A 33 7.51 7.51 -5.19
C GLY A 33 6.37 7.64 -4.19
N ILE A 34 5.80 6.54 -3.73
CA ILE A 34 4.75 6.52 -2.70
C ILE A 34 5.41 6.40 -1.33
N ASN A 35 5.02 7.25 -0.41
CA ASN A 35 5.48 7.23 0.97
C ASN A 35 4.38 6.66 1.87
N GLY A 36 4.76 6.08 3.01
CA GLY A 36 3.77 5.55 3.92
C GLY A 36 4.26 4.37 4.74
N THR A 37 3.35 3.47 5.06
CA THR A 37 3.63 2.27 5.87
C THR A 37 2.84 1.08 5.37
N VAL A 38 3.36 -0.10 5.66
CA VAL A 38 2.65 -1.37 5.45
C VAL A 38 2.84 -2.23 6.68
N LYS A 39 1.74 -2.80 7.19
CA LYS A 39 1.71 -3.49 8.47
C LYS A 39 0.80 -4.72 8.41
N ASN A 40 1.28 -5.85 8.95
CA ASN A 40 0.42 -7.01 9.17
C ASN A 40 -0.53 -6.73 10.35
N GLU A 41 -1.79 -7.07 10.17
CA GLU A 41 -2.79 -6.98 11.23
C GLU A 41 -2.98 -8.36 11.88
N MET A 42 -3.54 -8.36 13.10
CA MET A 42 -3.74 -9.61 13.85
C MET A 42 -4.76 -10.54 13.21
N ASP A 43 -5.68 -10.00 12.40
CA ASP A 43 -6.71 -10.79 11.72
C ASP A 43 -6.24 -11.45 10.42
N GLY A 44 -4.95 -11.30 10.10
CA GLY A 44 -4.38 -11.86 8.87
C GLY A 44 -4.35 -10.90 7.70
N SER A 45 -4.99 -9.74 7.82
CA SER A 45 -4.97 -8.72 6.79
C SER A 45 -3.69 -7.88 6.85
N VAL A 46 -3.50 -7.04 5.84
CA VAL A 46 -2.40 -6.08 5.77
C VAL A 46 -2.99 -4.69 5.57
N THR A 47 -2.54 -3.74 6.37
CA THR A 47 -2.94 -2.33 6.25
C THR A 47 -1.82 -1.52 5.63
N ILE A 48 -2.18 -0.69 4.65
CA ILE A 48 -1.25 0.21 3.98
C ILE A 48 -1.74 1.63 4.18
N GLU A 49 -0.84 2.51 4.63
CA GLU A 49 -1.06 3.96 4.58
C GLU A 49 -0.18 4.51 3.48
N ALA A 50 -0.75 5.22 2.53
CA ALA A 50 -0.04 5.64 1.33
C ALA A 50 -0.27 7.12 1.04
N VAL A 51 0.82 7.83 0.76
CA VAL A 51 0.84 9.26 0.47
C VAL A 51 1.62 9.47 -0.83
N GLY A 52 1.05 10.20 -1.77
CA GLY A 52 1.71 10.48 -3.03
C GLY A 52 0.82 11.26 -3.99
N ASN A 53 1.33 11.53 -5.18
CA ASN A 53 0.49 12.18 -6.18
C ASN A 53 -0.53 11.20 -6.76
N TYR A 54 -1.57 11.74 -7.34
CA TYR A 54 -2.70 10.93 -7.82
C TYR A 54 -2.29 9.91 -8.88
N GLN A 55 -1.44 10.29 -9.82
CA GLN A 55 -1.05 9.39 -10.92
C GLN A 55 -0.26 8.19 -10.40
N ASP A 56 0.75 8.45 -9.57
CA ASP A 56 1.55 7.37 -8.99
C ASP A 56 0.71 6.50 -8.06
N MET A 57 -0.20 7.14 -7.32
CA MET A 57 -1.10 6.42 -6.42
C MET A 57 -2.02 5.47 -7.18
N SER A 58 -2.53 5.88 -8.34
CA SER A 58 -3.39 5.01 -9.17
C SER A 58 -2.65 3.76 -9.61
N LEU A 59 -1.41 3.89 -10.05
CA LEU A 59 -0.58 2.75 -10.42
C LEU A 59 -0.28 1.86 -9.22
N PHE A 60 0.02 2.47 -8.08
CA PHE A 60 0.30 1.74 -6.84
C PHE A 60 -0.89 0.87 -6.42
N ILE A 61 -2.09 1.47 -6.40
CA ILE A 61 -3.32 0.77 -6.04
C ILE A 61 -3.55 -0.41 -6.98
N GLU A 62 -3.43 -0.17 -8.28
CA GLU A 62 -3.66 -1.21 -9.29
C GLU A 62 -2.74 -2.41 -9.09
N ARG A 63 -1.46 -2.16 -8.84
CA ARG A 63 -0.48 -3.24 -8.65
C ARG A 63 -0.63 -3.95 -7.31
N VAL A 64 -1.04 -3.23 -6.26
CA VAL A 64 -1.31 -3.84 -4.95
C VAL A 64 -2.49 -4.80 -5.04
N LYS A 65 -3.51 -4.44 -5.82
CA LYS A 65 -4.70 -5.28 -6.01
C LYS A 65 -4.42 -6.53 -6.84
N ALA A 66 -3.44 -6.47 -7.72
CA ALA A 66 -3.07 -7.57 -8.60
C ALA A 66 -1.55 -7.79 -8.54
N PRO A 67 -1.04 -8.34 -7.42
CA PRO A 67 0.40 -8.48 -7.24
C PRO A 67 1.03 -9.42 -8.27
N PRO A 68 2.25 -9.12 -8.72
CA PRO A 68 2.94 -9.93 -9.72
C PRO A 68 3.62 -11.18 -9.13
N ALA A 69 3.06 -11.76 -8.07
CA ALA A 69 3.62 -12.94 -7.41
C ALA A 69 2.53 -14.01 -7.32
N PRO A 70 2.75 -15.20 -7.90
CA PRO A 70 1.70 -16.23 -8.01
C PRO A 70 1.24 -16.80 -6.69
N TYR A 71 2.04 -16.71 -5.65
CA TYR A 71 1.70 -17.21 -4.32
C TYR A 71 1.07 -16.15 -3.41
N VAL A 72 0.91 -14.93 -3.89
CA VAL A 72 0.18 -13.86 -3.21
C VAL A 72 -1.21 -13.78 -3.83
N ARG A 73 -2.24 -13.76 -2.99
CA ARG A 73 -3.62 -13.66 -3.49
C ARG A 73 -4.36 -12.60 -2.70
N VAL A 74 -4.96 -11.65 -3.42
CA VAL A 74 -5.80 -10.62 -2.83
C VAL A 74 -7.25 -11.01 -3.07
N ASP A 75 -7.97 -11.33 -1.99
CA ASP A 75 -9.37 -11.74 -2.06
C ASP A 75 -10.30 -10.55 -1.83
N LYS A 76 -9.89 -9.61 -0.99
CA LYS A 76 -10.69 -8.45 -0.67
C LYS A 76 -9.78 -7.24 -0.49
N PHE A 77 -10.20 -6.12 -1.06
CA PHE A 77 -9.44 -4.87 -1.02
C PHE A 77 -10.38 -3.74 -0.64
N GLN A 78 -10.06 -3.03 0.44
CA GLN A 78 -10.80 -1.86 0.88
C GLN A 78 -9.88 -0.65 0.85
N ILE A 79 -10.41 0.50 0.45
CA ILE A 79 -9.65 1.73 0.35
C ILE A 79 -10.53 2.91 0.75
N GLU A 80 -9.94 3.84 1.48
CA GLU A 80 -10.62 5.09 1.83
C GLU A 80 -9.61 6.23 1.89
N LYS A 81 -10.08 7.43 1.58
CA LYS A 81 -9.30 8.64 1.79
C LYS A 81 -9.19 8.89 3.29
N ASP A 82 -7.98 9.22 3.75
CA ASP A 82 -7.76 9.50 5.16
C ASP A 82 -6.77 10.66 5.29
N PRO A 83 -7.28 11.90 5.41
CA PRO A 83 -6.41 13.07 5.51
C PRO A 83 -5.63 13.14 6.83
N THR A 84 -5.95 12.27 7.80
CA THR A 84 -5.22 12.21 9.07
C THR A 84 -3.91 11.44 8.96
N ILE A 85 -3.66 10.74 7.85
CA ILE A 85 -2.40 10.05 7.61
C ILE A 85 -1.28 11.09 7.62
N PRO A 86 -0.17 10.85 8.38
CA PRO A 86 0.95 11.80 8.42
C PRO A 86 1.59 12.02 7.04
N ASP A 87 2.29 13.14 6.90
CA ASP A 87 3.06 13.44 5.70
C ASP A 87 4.37 12.64 5.70
N TYR A 88 4.25 11.35 5.45
CA TYR A 88 5.42 10.48 5.43
C TYR A 88 6.42 10.91 4.37
N THR A 89 7.72 10.79 4.68
CA THR A 89 8.80 11.15 3.76
C THR A 89 9.47 9.94 3.13
N LYS A 90 9.09 8.73 3.53
CA LYS A 90 9.56 7.47 2.95
C LYS A 90 8.53 6.37 3.20
N PHE A 91 8.73 5.20 2.59
CA PHE A 91 7.86 4.05 2.81
C PHE A 91 8.56 3.04 3.71
N LYS A 92 7.86 2.59 4.75
CA LYS A 92 8.43 1.67 5.74
C LYS A 92 7.55 0.45 5.93
N VAL A 93 8.19 -0.69 6.12
CA VAL A 93 7.54 -1.89 6.64
C VAL A 93 7.46 -1.74 8.16
N THR A 94 6.27 -1.87 8.72
CA THR A 94 6.05 -1.75 10.17
C THR A 94 5.51 -3.06 10.75
N TYR A 95 5.60 -3.18 12.08
CA TYR A 95 5.28 -4.42 12.79
C TYR A 95 4.26 -4.25 13.91
#